data_d140b99a8d99d176ebf3a7fec3465969
#
_entry.id   d140b99a8d99d176ebf3a7fec3465969
#
_cell.length_a   1.000
_cell.length_b   1.000
_cell.length_c   1.000
_cell.angle_alpha   90.00
_cell.angle_beta   90.00
_cell.angle_gamma   90.00
#
_symmetry.space_group_name_H-M   'P 1'
#
loop_
_entity.id
_entity.type
_entity.pdbx_description
1 polymer ?
#
loop_
_entity_poly.entity_id
_entity_poly.type
_entity_poly.pdbx_seq_one_letter_code
_entity_poly.pdbx_strand_id
1 'polypeptide(L)'
;PKLGMAQKHYVIMQDFIPIKWEWRIIKIGNSYFGHQKLLKGEFASGSGRVGWIAPPEKLLFMIKDLCEKGSFDSMAMDVFESVDDKYYINEIQSLFGSFKPSQMKINEVSGRYQYINEKFVFEEGEFNRFGSNLLRVEDFIEKIESNYYTKLSKC
;
A
#
# COMPACT_ATOMS: atom_id res chain seq x y z
N PRO A 1 14.18 21.22 21.31
CA PRO A 1 14.09 20.13 22.28
C PRO A 1 14.34 18.82 21.57
N LYS A 2 15.44 18.14 21.92
CA LYS A 2 15.71 16.78 21.41
C LYS A 2 14.74 15.84 22.12
N LEU A 3 13.65 15.49 21.49
CA LEU A 3 12.82 14.34 21.85
C LEU A 3 13.58 13.06 21.46
N GLY A 4 14.66 12.81 22.19
CA GLY A 4 15.40 11.56 22.12
C GLY A 4 14.90 10.65 23.23
N MET A 5 13.73 10.04 23.03
CA MET A 5 13.39 8.82 23.76
C MET A 5 14.16 7.67 23.12
N ALA A 6 15.46 7.61 23.42
CA ALA A 6 16.22 6.40 23.14
C ALA A 6 15.66 5.31 24.07
N GLN A 7 14.96 4.34 23.49
CA GLN A 7 14.61 3.10 24.21
C GLN A 7 15.92 2.34 24.50
N LYS A 8 16.50 2.60 25.65
CA LYS A 8 17.86 2.13 25.98
C LYS A 8 17.93 0.65 26.38
N HIS A 9 16.81 -0.04 26.50
CA HIS A 9 16.77 -1.38 27.14
C HIS A 9 16.02 -2.44 26.33
N TYR A 10 15.64 -2.14 25.07
CA TYR A 10 14.89 -3.06 24.24
C TYR A 10 15.56 -3.23 22.88
N VAL A 11 15.58 -4.46 22.38
CA VAL A 11 15.92 -4.81 21.01
C VAL A 11 14.73 -5.61 20.44
N ILE A 12 14.36 -5.33 19.20
CA ILE A 12 13.43 -6.16 18.47
C ILE A 12 14.27 -7.26 17.80
N MET A 13 13.92 -8.50 18.07
CA MET A 13 14.51 -9.66 17.39
C MET A 13 13.43 -10.33 16.56
N GLN A 14 13.74 -10.61 15.32
CA GLN A 14 12.87 -11.34 14.40
C GLN A 14 13.69 -12.29 13.54
N ASP A 15 13.06 -13.33 13.05
CA ASP A 15 13.71 -14.29 12.15
C ASP A 15 14.08 -13.62 10.84
N PHE A 16 15.23 -13.97 10.28
CA PHE A 16 15.61 -13.59 8.94
C PHE A 16 14.82 -14.44 7.93
N ILE A 17 14.09 -13.78 7.04
CA ILE A 17 13.32 -14.41 5.98
C ILE A 17 14.03 -14.17 4.65
N PRO A 18 14.53 -15.20 3.96
CA PRO A 18 15.04 -15.07 2.60
C PRO A 18 13.91 -14.63 1.66
N ILE A 19 14.10 -13.48 1.00
CA ILE A 19 13.06 -12.87 0.15
C ILE A 19 13.53 -12.75 -1.31
N LYS A 20 12.60 -12.81 -2.24
CA LYS A 20 12.81 -12.46 -3.65
C LYS A 20 12.87 -10.94 -3.81
N TRP A 21 11.93 -10.26 -3.21
CA TRP A 21 11.75 -8.80 -3.15
C TRP A 21 10.75 -8.44 -2.05
N GLU A 22 10.58 -7.15 -1.83
CA GLU A 22 9.54 -6.59 -0.98
C GLU A 22 8.51 -5.87 -1.86
N TRP A 23 7.24 -6.14 -1.65
CA TRP A 23 6.15 -5.38 -2.23
C TRP A 23 5.82 -4.16 -1.38
N ARG A 24 5.65 -3.02 -2.02
CA ARG A 24 4.90 -1.91 -1.45
C ARG A 24 3.51 -1.91 -2.04
N ILE A 25 2.51 -2.21 -1.22
CA ILE A 25 1.10 -2.15 -1.60
C ILE A 25 0.46 -0.98 -0.88
N ILE A 26 -0.27 -0.15 -1.62
CA ILE A 26 -0.96 1.03 -1.09
C ILE A 26 -2.44 0.88 -1.39
N LYS A 27 -3.27 1.04 -0.35
CA LYS A 27 -4.72 1.16 -0.47
C LYS A 27 -5.13 2.59 -0.14
N ILE A 28 -6.02 3.17 -0.95
CA ILE A 28 -6.68 4.46 -0.70
C ILE A 28 -8.13 4.30 -1.17
N GLY A 29 -9.08 4.31 -0.23
CA GLY A 29 -10.46 3.99 -0.55
C GLY A 29 -10.59 2.64 -1.25
N ASN A 30 -11.17 2.62 -2.44
CA ASN A 30 -11.25 1.44 -3.29
C ASN A 30 -10.09 1.29 -4.29
N SER A 31 -9.06 2.11 -4.17
CA SER A 31 -7.89 2.08 -5.06
C SER A 31 -6.76 1.28 -4.43
N TYR A 32 -6.14 0.39 -5.21
CA TYR A 32 -4.98 -0.40 -4.82
C TYR A 32 -3.85 -0.19 -5.81
N PHE A 33 -2.66 0.04 -5.28
CA PHE A 33 -1.43 0.22 -6.03
C PHE A 33 -0.38 -0.75 -5.53
N GLY A 34 0.54 -1.16 -6.39
CA GLY A 34 1.63 -2.00 -5.96
C GLY A 34 2.86 -1.93 -6.86
N HIS A 35 4.03 -2.00 -6.24
CA HIS A 35 5.29 -2.14 -6.94
C HIS A 35 6.28 -2.93 -6.08
N GLN A 36 7.27 -3.50 -6.74
CA GLN A 36 8.35 -4.21 -6.06
C GLN A 36 9.45 -3.24 -5.63
N LYS A 37 10.01 -3.47 -4.46
CA LYS A 37 11.31 -2.98 -4.04
C LYS A 37 12.30 -4.13 -4.25
N LEU A 38 13.18 -3.97 -5.23
CA LEU A 38 14.15 -5.00 -5.61
C LEU A 38 15.35 -5.00 -4.65
N LEU A 39 15.93 -6.17 -4.46
CA LEU A 39 17.07 -6.35 -3.58
C LEU A 39 18.33 -5.60 -4.08
N LYS A 40 19.10 -5.10 -3.12
CA LYS A 40 20.51 -4.72 -3.25
C LYS A 40 21.28 -5.46 -2.17
N GLY A 41 21.98 -6.53 -2.54
CA GLY A 41 22.44 -7.51 -1.59
C GLY A 41 21.25 -8.28 -1.00
N GLU A 42 21.16 -8.36 0.31
CA GLU A 42 20.10 -9.08 1.04
C GLU A 42 18.90 -8.18 1.41
N PHE A 43 18.97 -6.87 1.13
CA PHE A 43 17.96 -5.91 1.56
C PHE A 43 17.23 -5.25 0.39
N ALA A 44 15.91 -5.18 0.49
CA ALA A 44 15.04 -4.45 -0.42
C ALA A 44 14.89 -2.98 0.02
N SER A 45 14.73 -2.76 1.32
CA SER A 45 14.56 -1.44 1.91
C SER A 45 15.80 -0.58 1.69
N GLY A 46 15.60 0.66 1.23
CA GLY A 46 16.73 1.57 0.93
C GLY A 46 17.51 1.25 -0.36
N SER A 47 17.16 0.21 -1.10
CA SER A 47 17.84 -0.15 -2.35
C SER A 47 17.70 0.91 -3.45
N GLY A 48 16.63 1.71 -3.43
CA GLY A 48 16.25 2.65 -4.48
C GLY A 48 15.79 1.99 -5.79
N ARG A 49 15.78 0.64 -5.85
CA ARG A 49 15.45 -0.14 -7.05
C ARG A 49 13.99 -0.56 -7.03
N VAL A 50 13.26 -0.26 -8.09
CA VAL A 50 11.83 -0.55 -8.22
C VAL A 50 11.59 -1.48 -9.39
N GLY A 51 10.76 -2.49 -9.18
CA GLY A 51 10.22 -3.35 -10.22
C GLY A 51 8.76 -2.99 -10.51
N TRP A 52 8.40 -3.05 -11.79
CA TRP A 52 7.07 -2.68 -12.28
C TRP A 52 6.39 -3.89 -12.94
N ILE A 53 5.92 -4.81 -12.10
CA ILE A 53 5.05 -5.91 -12.53
C ILE A 53 3.72 -5.84 -11.78
N ALA A 54 2.71 -6.48 -12.35
CA ALA A 54 1.40 -6.56 -11.70
C ALA A 54 1.52 -7.26 -10.32
N PRO A 55 1.00 -6.66 -9.25
CA PRO A 55 0.88 -7.36 -7.97
C PRO A 55 0.06 -8.64 -8.13
N PRO A 56 0.50 -9.77 -7.57
CA PRO A 56 -0.27 -11.00 -7.59
C PRO A 56 -1.66 -10.81 -6.96
N GLU A 57 -2.68 -11.36 -7.58
CA GLU A 57 -4.06 -11.21 -7.09
C GLU A 57 -4.22 -11.71 -5.65
N LYS A 58 -3.57 -12.83 -5.31
CA LYS A 58 -3.52 -13.36 -3.94
C LYS A 58 -3.01 -12.33 -2.94
N LEU A 59 -2.01 -11.53 -3.31
CA LEU A 59 -1.48 -10.46 -2.46
C LEU A 59 -2.51 -9.34 -2.30
N LEU A 60 -3.16 -8.92 -3.38
CA LEU A 60 -4.20 -7.90 -3.34
C LEU A 60 -5.38 -8.31 -2.44
N PHE A 61 -5.83 -9.58 -2.52
CA PHE A 61 -6.87 -10.12 -1.62
C PHE A 61 -6.41 -10.11 -0.16
N MET A 62 -5.18 -10.55 0.12
CA MET A 62 -4.63 -10.52 1.49
C MET A 62 -4.65 -9.10 2.08
N ILE A 63 -4.25 -8.10 1.28
CA ILE A 63 -4.24 -6.70 1.71
C ILE A 63 -5.67 -6.16 1.90
N LYS A 64 -6.59 -6.51 0.99
CA LYS A 64 -8.01 -6.16 1.12
C LYS A 64 -8.58 -6.67 2.44
N ASP A 65 -8.43 -7.96 2.71
CA ASP A 65 -8.93 -8.59 3.93
C ASP A 65 -8.34 -7.98 5.20
N LEU A 66 -7.04 -7.66 5.18
CA LEU A 66 -6.38 -7.00 6.30
C LEU A 66 -6.95 -5.60 6.53
N CYS A 67 -7.14 -4.83 5.46
CA CYS A 67 -7.69 -3.48 5.54
C CYS A 67 -9.14 -3.48 6.03
N GLU A 68 -9.96 -4.45 5.63
CA GLU A 68 -11.33 -4.60 6.10
C GLU A 68 -11.37 -4.95 7.59
N LYS A 69 -10.57 -5.91 8.02
CA LYS A 69 -10.46 -6.29 9.45
C LYS A 69 -9.96 -5.15 10.33
N GLY A 70 -9.03 -4.36 9.83
CA GLY A 70 -8.45 -3.21 10.55
C GLY A 70 -9.24 -1.92 10.37
N SER A 71 -10.29 -1.89 9.54
CA SER A 71 -11.02 -0.67 9.15
C SER A 71 -10.08 0.42 8.61
N PHE A 72 -9.11 0.01 7.77
CA PHE A 72 -8.13 0.93 7.18
C PHE A 72 -8.63 1.48 5.85
N ASP A 73 -8.98 2.75 5.82
CA ASP A 73 -9.37 3.45 4.60
C ASP A 73 -8.18 3.78 3.70
N SER A 74 -7.06 4.15 4.30
CA SER A 74 -5.83 4.51 3.58
C SER A 74 -4.61 4.00 4.32
N MET A 75 -3.83 3.13 3.66
CA MET A 75 -2.68 2.46 4.28
C MET A 75 -1.65 2.06 3.22
N ALA A 76 -0.37 2.19 3.55
CA ALA A 76 0.72 1.55 2.82
C ALA A 76 1.24 0.35 3.63
N MET A 77 1.53 -0.73 2.94
CA MET A 77 2.01 -1.98 3.51
C MET A 77 3.23 -2.46 2.75
N ASP A 78 4.28 -2.75 3.49
CA ASP A 78 5.47 -3.40 2.97
C ASP A 78 5.36 -4.90 3.27
N VAL A 79 5.43 -5.71 2.22
CA VAL A 79 5.19 -7.16 2.30
C VAL A 79 6.34 -7.92 1.65
N PHE A 80 6.99 -8.77 2.41
CA PHE A 80 7.99 -9.67 1.86
C PHE A 80 7.35 -10.77 1.02
N GLU A 81 7.88 -11.00 -0.17
CA GLU A 81 7.66 -12.24 -0.91
C GLU A 81 8.89 -13.11 -0.72
N SER A 82 8.72 -14.19 0.03
CA SER A 82 9.81 -15.11 0.33
C SER A 82 10.15 -16.00 -0.87
N VAL A 83 11.29 -16.66 -0.81
CA VAL A 83 11.77 -17.57 -1.87
C VAL A 83 10.85 -18.78 -2.06
N ASP A 84 10.02 -19.13 -1.08
CA ASP A 84 9.03 -20.19 -1.10
C ASP A 84 7.59 -19.69 -1.36
N ASP A 85 7.44 -18.53 -2.01
CA ASP A 85 6.18 -17.93 -2.46
C ASP A 85 5.17 -17.62 -1.33
N LYS A 86 5.66 -17.35 -0.12
CA LYS A 86 4.85 -16.89 1.00
C LYS A 86 4.95 -15.38 1.15
N TYR A 87 3.88 -14.79 1.69
CA TYR A 87 3.80 -13.36 1.98
C TYR A 87 3.85 -13.10 3.48
N TYR A 88 4.71 -12.17 3.89
CA TYR A 88 4.86 -11.73 5.27
C TYR A 88 4.77 -10.22 5.33
N ILE A 89 3.86 -9.69 6.14
CA ILE A 89 3.75 -8.25 6.35
C ILE A 89 4.95 -7.81 7.20
N ASN A 90 5.75 -6.92 6.62
CA ASN A 90 6.92 -6.34 7.27
C ASN A 90 6.55 -5.04 8.00
N GLU A 91 5.81 -4.16 7.35
CA GLU A 91 5.46 -2.84 7.89
C GLU A 91 4.08 -2.40 7.42
N ILE A 92 3.36 -1.69 8.32
CA ILE A 92 2.09 -1.03 8.03
C ILE A 92 2.24 0.46 8.37
N GLN A 93 1.95 1.33 7.40
CA GLN A 93 2.16 2.77 7.52
C GLN A 93 0.88 3.54 7.16
N SER A 94 0.38 4.37 8.08
CA SER A 94 -0.72 5.29 7.81
C SER A 94 -0.26 6.59 7.13
N LEU A 95 1.00 6.98 7.34
CA LEU A 95 1.62 8.12 6.69
C LEU A 95 2.57 7.61 5.60
N PHE A 96 2.24 7.91 4.36
CA PHE A 96 3.02 7.52 3.20
C PHE A 96 2.91 8.56 2.08
N GLY A 97 3.86 8.55 1.19
CA GLY A 97 3.89 9.37 0.00
C GLY A 97 4.89 8.81 -1.00
N SER A 98 5.00 9.43 -2.16
CA SER A 98 5.97 9.08 -3.16
C SER A 98 6.48 10.33 -3.87
N PHE A 99 7.80 10.39 -4.11
CA PHE A 99 8.39 11.38 -5.02
C PHE A 99 8.27 10.95 -6.49
N LYS A 100 7.87 9.69 -6.73
CA LYS A 100 7.71 9.16 -8.09
C LYS A 100 6.35 9.53 -8.64
N PRO A 101 6.23 9.76 -9.96
CA PRO A 101 4.95 10.13 -10.59
C PRO A 101 3.92 9.00 -10.60
N SER A 102 4.31 7.76 -10.32
CA SER A 102 3.41 6.61 -10.31
C SER A 102 3.64 5.74 -9.09
N GLN A 103 2.56 5.20 -8.52
CA GLN A 103 2.60 4.17 -7.47
C GLN A 103 2.59 2.76 -8.06
N MET A 104 2.13 2.61 -9.28
CA MET A 104 2.09 1.36 -10.01
C MET A 104 2.14 1.60 -11.51
N LYS A 105 2.88 0.73 -12.19
CA LYS A 105 2.83 0.57 -13.65
C LYS A 105 2.70 -0.90 -14.00
N ILE A 106 1.93 -1.18 -15.03
CA ILE A 106 1.84 -2.50 -15.64
C ILE A 106 2.09 -2.30 -17.14
N ASN A 107 3.11 -2.95 -17.69
CA ASN A 107 3.54 -2.78 -19.09
C ASN A 107 3.76 -1.30 -19.44
N GLU A 108 4.46 -0.56 -18.57
CA GLU A 108 4.76 0.88 -18.67
C GLU A 108 3.53 1.81 -18.57
N VAL A 109 2.34 1.26 -18.38
CA VAL A 109 1.10 2.04 -18.21
C VAL A 109 0.84 2.29 -16.73
N SER A 110 0.71 3.56 -16.34
CA SER A 110 0.34 3.96 -14.98
C SER A 110 -1.14 3.62 -14.72
N GLY A 111 -1.46 3.20 -13.51
CA GLY A 111 -2.85 2.87 -13.18
C GLY A 111 -3.03 2.48 -11.72
N ARG A 112 -4.23 2.00 -11.45
CA ARG A 112 -4.63 1.41 -10.17
C ARG A 112 -5.44 0.13 -10.37
N TYR A 113 -5.52 -0.70 -9.36
CA TYR A 113 -6.59 -1.68 -9.27
C TYR A 113 -7.77 -1.11 -8.48
N GLN A 114 -8.97 -1.45 -8.92
CA GLN A 114 -10.20 -1.29 -8.14
C GLN A 114 -10.83 -2.66 -7.89
N TYR A 115 -11.43 -2.83 -6.72
CA TYR A 115 -12.17 -4.04 -6.39
C TYR A 115 -13.65 -3.85 -6.78
N ILE A 116 -14.07 -4.51 -7.87
CA ILE A 116 -15.40 -4.37 -8.47
C ILE A 116 -15.94 -5.77 -8.77
N ASN A 117 -17.18 -6.05 -8.32
CA ASN A 117 -17.84 -7.35 -8.56
C ASN A 117 -16.93 -8.55 -8.22
N GLU A 118 -16.36 -8.52 -7.02
CA GLU A 118 -15.50 -9.57 -6.48
C GLU A 118 -14.19 -9.81 -7.24
N LYS A 119 -13.75 -8.84 -8.04
CA LYS A 119 -12.53 -8.90 -8.83
C LYS A 119 -11.70 -7.63 -8.71
N PHE A 120 -10.39 -7.78 -8.84
CA PHE A 120 -9.49 -6.65 -9.05
C PHE A 120 -9.43 -6.32 -10.55
N VAL A 121 -9.87 -5.11 -10.90
CA VAL A 121 -9.89 -4.59 -12.27
C VAL A 121 -8.84 -3.49 -12.38
N PHE A 122 -7.93 -3.61 -13.33
CA PHE A 122 -6.95 -2.56 -13.61
C PHE A 122 -7.60 -1.41 -14.37
N GLU A 123 -7.40 -0.21 -13.88
CA GLU A 123 -7.83 1.04 -14.49
C GLU A 123 -6.59 1.88 -14.81
N GLU A 124 -6.40 2.20 -16.08
CA GLU A 124 -5.34 3.06 -16.55
C GLU A 124 -5.60 4.52 -16.14
N GLY A 125 -4.57 5.21 -15.68
CA GLY A 125 -4.66 6.62 -15.32
C GLY A 125 -3.57 7.08 -14.35
N GLU A 126 -3.52 8.39 -14.14
CA GLU A 126 -2.58 9.05 -13.23
C GLU A 126 -3.28 9.40 -11.90
N PHE A 127 -3.22 8.48 -10.95
CA PHE A 127 -3.87 8.60 -9.63
C PHE A 127 -2.92 9.02 -8.51
N ASN A 128 -1.64 9.17 -8.80
CA ASN A 128 -0.59 9.41 -7.80
C ASN A 128 -0.19 10.88 -7.64
N ARG A 129 -1.05 11.81 -7.99
CA ARG A 129 -0.74 13.24 -7.91
C ARG A 129 -0.40 13.65 -6.47
N PHE A 130 0.64 14.49 -6.34
CA PHE A 130 1.16 14.95 -5.05
C PHE A 130 1.42 13.83 -4.04
N GLY A 131 2.07 12.75 -4.50
CA GLY A 131 2.41 11.60 -3.66
C GLY A 131 1.18 10.84 -3.13
N SER A 132 0.11 10.80 -3.91
CA SER A 132 -1.21 10.25 -3.55
C SER A 132 -2.00 11.05 -2.50
N ASN A 133 -1.52 12.24 -2.13
CA ASN A 133 -2.24 13.06 -1.16
C ASN A 133 -3.58 13.56 -1.71
N LEU A 134 -3.62 13.92 -3.00
CA LEU A 134 -4.86 14.36 -3.63
C LEU A 134 -5.93 13.26 -3.58
N LEU A 135 -5.61 12.05 -4.02
CA LEU A 135 -6.53 10.91 -4.00
C LEU A 135 -7.03 10.59 -2.57
N ARG A 136 -6.16 10.73 -1.56
CA ARG A 136 -6.53 10.53 -0.15
C ARG A 136 -7.53 11.58 0.34
N VAL A 137 -7.36 12.83 -0.08
CA VAL A 137 -8.28 13.93 0.27
C VAL A 137 -9.61 13.73 -0.44
N GLU A 138 -9.60 13.37 -1.72
CA GLU A 138 -10.81 13.09 -2.50
C GLU A 138 -11.63 11.95 -1.88
N ASP A 139 -11.00 10.81 -1.58
CA ASP A 139 -11.65 9.67 -0.90
C ASP A 139 -12.27 10.07 0.46
N PHE A 140 -11.57 10.89 1.22
CA PHE A 140 -12.07 11.36 2.51
C PHE A 140 -13.27 12.28 2.36
N ILE A 141 -13.26 13.21 1.40
CA ILE A 141 -14.38 14.12 1.11
C ILE A 141 -15.61 13.32 0.67
N GLU A 142 -15.45 12.38 -0.28
CA GLU A 142 -16.55 11.53 -0.74
C GLU A 142 -17.23 10.75 0.41
N LYS A 143 -16.44 10.26 1.35
CA LYS A 143 -16.97 9.57 2.54
C LYS A 143 -17.72 10.50 3.48
N ILE A 144 -17.26 11.72 3.69
CA ILE A 144 -17.97 12.70 4.50
C ILE A 144 -19.32 13.03 3.84
N GLU A 145 -19.31 13.33 2.55
CA GLU A 145 -20.51 13.70 1.81
C GLU A 145 -21.54 12.56 1.80
N SER A 146 -21.11 11.34 1.49
CA SER A 146 -22.01 10.18 1.49
C SER A 146 -22.62 9.91 2.87
N ASN A 147 -21.87 10.05 3.95
CA ASN A 147 -22.37 9.91 5.31
C ASN A 147 -23.33 11.03 5.71
N TYR A 148 -23.07 12.26 5.24
CA TYR A 148 -23.94 13.41 5.50
C TYR A 148 -25.30 13.23 4.82
N TYR A 149 -25.33 12.88 3.54
CA TYR A 149 -26.58 12.65 2.80
C TYR A 149 -27.34 11.44 3.32
N THR A 150 -26.65 10.38 3.73
CA THR A 150 -27.30 9.21 4.35
C THR A 150 -27.99 9.55 5.69
N LYS A 151 -27.45 10.49 6.46
CA LYS A 151 -28.10 10.95 7.69
C LYS A 151 -29.32 11.82 7.40
N LEU A 152 -29.26 12.70 6.42
CA LEU A 152 -30.39 13.55 6.04
C LEU A 152 -31.58 12.76 5.48
N SER A 153 -31.32 11.66 4.76
CA SER A 153 -32.39 10.80 4.20
C SER A 153 -33.11 9.94 5.24
N LYS A 154 -32.62 9.92 6.50
CA LYS A 154 -33.22 9.18 7.63
C LYS A 154 -33.99 10.08 8.60
N CYS A 155 -33.98 11.38 8.37
CA CYS A 155 -34.78 12.39 9.07
C CYS A 155 -36.03 12.74 8.28
#